data_64500673d13c5367ec986de5198751b6
#
_entry.id   64500673d13c5367ec986de5198751b6
#
_cell.length_a   1.000
_cell.length_b   1.000
_cell.length_c   1.000
_cell.angle_alpha   90.00
_cell.angle_beta   90.00
_cell.angle_gamma   90.00
#
_symmetry.space_group_name_H-M   'P 1'
#
loop_
_entity.id
_entity.type
_entity.pdbx_description
1 polymer ?
#
loop_
_entity_poly.entity_id
_entity_poly.type
_entity_poly.pdbx_seq_one_letter_code
_entity_poly.pdbx_strand_id
1 'polypeptide(L)'
;MPGYKDWIDTIDIKIDYYSAFMKAWIAFNAWYNYSGEIVGKNDKEHIDVIAQTSNRFREYIVNLLGAENSEGVSYRDNVANLHEALQNSPLMTQEYIGTRQAISFSNVASKNLNTAERFDHYRNHYECVRTRGKIITSVKAKDTGAEIFHFEQDEYDKEALQQQSGYANLTPTQQSCCSHCYEKMEPYVIESILSKPEDVGNANRSKKIGAYSFIKDDMKISRAIVVVLYMLRCCLAHGDFSPDEASNNVYKYAYEVLCVPLKKLR
;
A
#
# COMPACT_ATOMS: atom_id res chain seq x y z
N MET A 1 -23.58 6.50 10.09
CA MET A 1 -22.26 6.46 10.77
C MET A 1 -22.25 5.21 11.59
N PRO A 2 -21.35 4.30 11.35
CA PRO A 2 -21.24 3.15 12.22
C PRO A 2 -20.70 3.60 13.57
N GLY A 3 -21.36 3.17 14.62
CA GLY A 3 -20.73 2.80 15.84
C GLY A 3 -20.28 3.83 16.86
N TYR A 4 -20.65 5.13 16.81
CA TYR A 4 -20.24 6.02 17.92
C TYR A 4 -20.78 5.55 19.28
N LYS A 5 -21.94 4.90 19.31
CA LYS A 5 -22.53 4.31 20.53
C LYS A 5 -21.69 3.13 21.02
N ASP A 6 -21.27 2.27 20.10
CA ASP A 6 -20.43 1.12 20.42
C ASP A 6 -19.06 1.55 20.97
N TRP A 7 -18.52 2.66 20.47
CA TRP A 7 -17.30 3.27 21.02
C TRP A 7 -17.52 3.82 22.44
N ILE A 8 -18.68 4.42 22.72
CA ILE A 8 -19.04 4.90 24.07
C ILE A 8 -19.10 3.72 25.04
N ASP A 9 -19.68 2.60 24.65
CA ASP A 9 -19.81 1.40 25.48
C ASP A 9 -18.47 0.73 25.84
N THR A 10 -17.40 0.99 25.05
CA THR A 10 -16.06 0.47 25.32
C THR A 10 -15.17 1.39 26.16
N ILE A 11 -15.61 2.60 26.52
CA ILE A 11 -14.81 3.54 27.33
C ILE A 11 -14.41 2.92 28.69
N ASP A 12 -15.26 2.09 29.26
CA ASP A 12 -15.06 1.46 30.56
C ASP A 12 -14.27 0.14 30.51
N ILE A 13 -13.88 -0.35 29.33
CA ILE A 13 -13.08 -1.57 29.18
C ILE A 13 -11.64 -1.30 29.67
N LYS A 14 -11.20 -2.07 30.66
CA LYS A 14 -9.93 -1.87 31.38
C LYS A 14 -8.68 -1.93 30.51
N ILE A 15 -8.66 -2.69 29.44
CA ILE A 15 -7.52 -2.79 28.51
C ILE A 15 -8.06 -3.08 27.11
N ASP A 16 -7.95 -2.12 26.21
CA ASP A 16 -8.16 -2.33 24.81
C ASP A 16 -6.81 -2.19 24.04
N TYR A 17 -6.65 -2.99 23.04
CA TYR A 17 -5.48 -2.90 22.18
C TYR A 17 -5.51 -1.68 21.25
N TYR A 18 -6.64 -0.99 21.11
CA TYR A 18 -6.74 0.26 20.37
C TYR A 18 -5.86 1.34 20.99
N SER A 19 -5.99 1.54 22.32
CA SER A 19 -5.13 2.48 23.07
C SER A 19 -3.66 2.08 23.04
N ALA A 20 -3.35 0.80 23.16
CA ALA A 20 -1.98 0.29 23.11
C ALA A 20 -1.35 0.56 21.72
N PHE A 21 -2.07 0.24 20.65
CA PHE A 21 -1.64 0.48 19.29
C PHE A 21 -1.45 1.99 19.01
N MET A 22 -2.39 2.85 19.44
CA MET A 22 -2.26 4.30 19.28
C MET A 22 -1.06 4.88 20.02
N LYS A 23 -0.76 4.40 21.23
CA LYS A 23 0.46 4.81 21.96
C LYS A 23 1.73 4.43 21.20
N ALA A 24 1.78 3.20 20.65
CA ALA A 24 2.90 2.76 19.83
C ALA A 24 3.00 3.59 18.54
N TRP A 25 1.85 3.90 17.91
CA TRP A 25 1.82 4.76 16.73
C TRP A 25 2.32 6.18 17.01
N ILE A 26 1.96 6.78 18.15
CA ILE A 26 2.47 8.09 18.58
C ILE A 26 4.01 8.06 18.67
N ALA A 27 4.58 7.00 19.24
CA ALA A 27 6.03 6.84 19.32
C ALA A 27 6.67 6.66 17.91
N PHE A 28 6.02 5.92 17.01
CA PHE A 28 6.43 5.78 15.63
C PHE A 28 6.34 7.11 14.86
N ASN A 29 5.25 7.85 15.05
CA ASN A 29 5.06 9.19 14.50
C ASN A 29 6.17 10.15 14.96
N ALA A 30 6.50 10.14 16.25
CA ALA A 30 7.59 10.95 16.78
C ALA A 30 8.93 10.58 16.16
N TRP A 31 9.20 9.28 15.95
CA TRP A 31 10.43 8.85 15.30
C TRP A 31 10.54 9.41 13.88
N TYR A 32 9.55 9.20 13.01
CA TYR A 32 9.69 9.64 11.63
C TYR A 32 9.65 11.17 11.45
N ASN A 33 9.04 11.92 12.37
CA ASN A 33 9.07 13.38 12.34
C ASN A 33 10.37 13.99 12.87
N TYR A 34 11.05 13.34 13.82
CA TYR A 34 12.16 13.96 14.55
C TYR A 34 13.50 13.26 14.40
N SER A 35 13.56 12.06 13.81
CA SER A 35 14.84 11.35 13.62
C SER A 35 15.77 11.97 12.57
N GLY A 36 15.22 12.78 11.67
CA GLY A 36 15.94 13.29 10.50
C GLY A 36 16.14 12.27 9.36
N GLU A 37 15.68 11.02 9.54
CA GLU A 37 15.81 9.97 8.51
C GLU A 37 14.72 10.04 7.43
N ILE A 38 13.54 10.52 7.80
CA ILE A 38 12.36 10.52 6.95
C ILE A 38 11.97 11.96 6.64
N VAL A 39 11.82 12.28 5.37
CA VAL A 39 11.45 13.63 4.91
C VAL A 39 10.10 13.55 4.20
N GLY A 40 9.13 14.30 4.70
CA GLY A 40 7.79 14.43 4.13
C GLY A 40 7.12 15.70 4.66
N LYS A 41 6.06 16.16 3.99
CA LYS A 41 5.31 17.36 4.38
C LYS A 41 4.12 17.06 5.29
N ASN A 42 3.66 15.83 5.25
CA ASN A 42 2.51 15.35 6.00
C ASN A 42 2.68 13.86 6.34
N ASP A 43 1.77 13.36 7.16
CA ASP A 43 1.78 11.98 7.67
C ASP A 43 1.83 10.93 6.54
N LYS A 44 1.00 11.13 5.50
CA LYS A 44 0.93 10.22 4.34
C LYS A 44 2.25 10.17 3.57
N GLU A 45 2.86 11.32 3.33
CA GLU A 45 4.16 11.39 2.64
C GLU A 45 5.28 10.71 3.44
N HIS A 46 5.31 10.89 4.77
CA HIS A 46 6.26 10.19 5.63
C HIS A 46 6.10 8.68 5.52
N ILE A 47 4.86 8.18 5.58
CA ILE A 47 4.57 6.74 5.45
C ILE A 47 4.95 6.22 4.05
N ASP A 48 4.66 6.98 2.98
CA ASP A 48 5.07 6.62 1.62
C ASP A 48 6.61 6.52 1.53
N VAL A 49 7.35 7.47 2.11
CA VAL A 49 8.82 7.42 2.16
C VAL A 49 9.30 6.21 2.95
N ILE A 50 8.75 5.96 4.15
CA ILE A 50 9.11 4.79 4.96
C ILE A 50 8.84 3.50 4.18
N ALA A 51 7.71 3.39 3.51
CA ALA A 51 7.33 2.21 2.75
C ALA A 51 8.20 1.98 1.50
N GLN A 52 8.72 3.04 0.86
CA GLN A 52 9.42 2.96 -0.42
C GLN A 52 10.94 2.95 -0.31
N THR A 53 11.51 3.54 0.75
CA THR A 53 12.96 3.69 0.90
C THR A 53 13.53 2.71 1.93
N SER A 54 14.84 2.47 1.88
CA SER A 54 15.56 1.84 2.99
C SER A 54 15.62 2.79 4.17
N ASN A 55 15.29 2.31 5.36
CA ASN A 55 15.35 3.03 6.62
C ASN A 55 15.44 2.04 7.78
N ARG A 56 15.89 2.49 8.94
CA ARG A 56 16.13 1.60 10.11
C ARG A 56 14.89 0.81 10.51
N PHE A 57 13.70 1.39 10.47
CA PHE A 57 12.49 0.69 10.87
C PHE A 57 12.22 -0.52 9.97
N ARG A 58 12.28 -0.34 8.64
CA ARG A 58 12.09 -1.44 7.69
C ARG A 58 13.22 -2.46 7.73
N GLU A 59 14.46 -2.02 7.94
CA GLU A 59 15.60 -2.93 8.10
C GLU A 59 15.41 -3.85 9.29
N TYR A 60 14.90 -3.34 10.42
CA TYR A 60 14.55 -4.19 11.57
C TYR A 60 13.43 -5.20 11.24
N ILE A 61 12.39 -4.79 10.47
CA ILE A 61 11.35 -5.71 10.01
C ILE A 61 11.97 -6.81 9.14
N VAL A 62 12.78 -6.46 8.15
CA VAL A 62 13.44 -7.42 7.25
C VAL A 62 14.31 -8.40 8.04
N ASN A 63 15.10 -7.90 8.99
CA ASN A 63 15.94 -8.73 9.85
C ASN A 63 15.09 -9.70 10.69
N LEU A 64 13.97 -9.26 11.27
CA LEU A 64 13.05 -10.10 12.04
C LEU A 64 12.37 -11.16 11.16
N LEU A 65 11.99 -10.79 9.93
CA LEU A 65 11.43 -11.75 8.97
C LEU A 65 12.44 -12.84 8.60
N GLY A 66 13.74 -12.50 8.49
CA GLY A 66 14.81 -13.43 8.13
C GLY A 66 15.39 -14.22 9.31
N ALA A 67 15.20 -13.77 10.55
CA ALA A 67 15.86 -14.36 11.72
C ALA A 67 15.29 -15.73 12.13
N GLU A 68 16.17 -16.69 12.41
CA GLU A 68 15.81 -18.04 12.86
C GLU A 68 15.72 -18.19 14.40
N ASN A 69 16.01 -17.12 15.14
CA ASN A 69 15.88 -17.09 16.59
C ASN A 69 14.42 -16.96 17.07
N SER A 70 14.18 -17.12 18.37
CA SER A 70 12.85 -17.05 18.96
C SER A 70 12.13 -15.72 18.70
N GLU A 71 12.87 -14.59 18.66
CA GLU A 71 12.31 -13.27 18.37
C GLU A 71 11.78 -13.19 16.93
N GLY A 72 12.56 -13.67 15.94
CA GLY A 72 12.14 -13.70 14.53
C GLY A 72 10.97 -14.65 14.31
N VAL A 73 10.96 -15.82 14.95
CA VAL A 73 9.83 -16.76 14.88
C VAL A 73 8.57 -16.11 15.44
N SER A 74 8.63 -15.55 16.65
CA SER A 74 7.51 -14.88 17.28
C SER A 74 6.99 -13.68 16.46
N TYR A 75 7.91 -12.93 15.85
CA TYR A 75 7.53 -11.81 14.98
C TYR A 75 6.75 -12.29 13.75
N ARG A 76 7.22 -13.34 13.07
CA ARG A 76 6.52 -13.93 11.92
C ARG A 76 5.16 -14.49 12.31
N ASP A 77 5.04 -15.10 13.49
CA ASP A 77 3.76 -15.59 13.99
C ASP A 77 2.79 -14.43 14.24
N ASN A 78 3.25 -13.29 14.77
CA ASN A 78 2.42 -12.10 14.93
C ASN A 78 1.98 -11.52 13.58
N VAL A 79 2.82 -11.53 12.54
CA VAL A 79 2.43 -11.11 11.19
C VAL A 79 1.37 -12.05 10.61
N ALA A 80 1.52 -13.37 10.79
CA ALA A 80 0.54 -14.37 10.37
C ALA A 80 -0.80 -14.19 11.09
N ASN A 81 -0.76 -14.01 12.41
CA ASN A 81 -1.94 -13.79 13.23
C ASN A 81 -2.65 -12.47 12.88
N LEU A 82 -1.90 -11.40 12.54
CA LEU A 82 -2.49 -10.17 12.02
C LEU A 82 -3.23 -10.42 10.70
N HIS A 83 -2.63 -11.20 9.80
CA HIS A 83 -3.27 -11.57 8.55
C HIS A 83 -4.56 -12.35 8.81
N GLU A 84 -4.53 -13.36 9.65
CA GLU A 84 -5.70 -14.17 10.02
C GLU A 84 -6.81 -13.33 10.67
N ALA A 85 -6.44 -12.46 11.61
CA ALA A 85 -7.39 -11.58 12.28
C ALA A 85 -8.09 -10.64 11.29
N LEU A 86 -7.35 -10.09 10.30
CA LEU A 86 -7.90 -9.26 9.23
C LEU A 86 -8.81 -10.03 8.27
N GLN A 87 -8.57 -11.32 8.06
CA GLN A 87 -9.48 -12.18 7.27
C GLN A 87 -10.78 -12.45 8.02
N ASN A 88 -10.70 -12.70 9.33
CA ASN A 88 -11.84 -13.04 10.17
C ASN A 88 -12.67 -11.79 10.56
N SER A 89 -12.06 -10.62 10.64
CA SER A 89 -12.71 -9.35 10.94
C SER A 89 -12.21 -8.27 9.98
N PRO A 90 -12.75 -8.20 8.76
CA PRO A 90 -12.32 -7.24 7.75
C PRO A 90 -12.61 -5.80 8.19
N LEU A 91 -11.56 -5.00 8.30
CA LEU A 91 -11.65 -3.56 8.49
C LEU A 91 -11.49 -2.88 7.13
N MET A 92 -12.34 -1.90 6.84
CA MET A 92 -12.38 -1.24 5.55
C MET A 92 -11.50 0.01 5.56
N THR A 93 -10.73 0.22 4.51
CA THR A 93 -10.03 1.49 4.32
C THR A 93 -11.03 2.63 4.17
N GLN A 94 -10.62 3.85 4.48
CA GLN A 94 -11.26 5.01 3.90
C GLN A 94 -11.08 4.97 2.38
N GLU A 95 -11.85 5.79 1.67
CA GLU A 95 -11.80 5.86 0.21
C GLU A 95 -10.37 6.17 -0.25
N TYR A 96 -9.68 5.12 -0.67
CA TYR A 96 -8.31 5.16 -1.15
C TYR A 96 -8.37 4.67 -2.60
N ILE A 97 -8.06 5.51 -3.55
CA ILE A 97 -8.26 5.23 -5.00
C ILE A 97 -9.77 5.13 -5.38
N GLY A 98 -10.64 5.97 -4.80
CA GLY A 98 -12.07 6.02 -5.16
C GLY A 98 -12.92 4.83 -4.70
N THR A 99 -12.36 3.86 -3.98
CA THR A 99 -13.10 2.71 -3.47
C THR A 99 -12.66 2.32 -2.05
N ARG A 100 -13.62 1.93 -1.22
CA ARG A 100 -13.32 1.28 0.06
C ARG A 100 -12.91 -0.16 -0.18
N GLN A 101 -11.79 -0.56 0.39
CA GLN A 101 -11.28 -1.93 0.30
C GLN A 101 -11.01 -2.48 1.70
N ALA A 102 -11.15 -3.79 1.86
CA ALA A 102 -10.72 -4.45 3.09
C ALA A 102 -9.20 -4.32 3.25
N ILE A 103 -8.74 -3.93 4.44
CA ILE A 103 -7.32 -3.93 4.78
C ILE A 103 -6.84 -5.36 4.79
N SER A 104 -5.87 -5.70 3.96
CA SER A 104 -5.39 -7.07 3.79
C SER A 104 -3.98 -7.09 3.22
N PHE A 105 -3.25 -8.17 3.51
CA PHE A 105 -1.99 -8.48 2.83
C PHE A 105 -2.17 -9.01 1.40
N SER A 106 -3.40 -9.28 0.96
CA SER A 106 -3.70 -9.69 -0.43
C SER A 106 -4.00 -8.53 -1.37
N ASN A 107 -4.17 -7.30 -0.87
CA ASN A 107 -4.48 -6.11 -1.67
C ASN A 107 -3.80 -4.85 -1.12
N VAL A 108 -2.50 -4.91 -0.97
CA VAL A 108 -1.69 -3.80 -0.45
C VAL A 108 -1.51 -2.73 -1.52
N ALA A 109 -2.02 -1.53 -1.26
CA ALA A 109 -1.81 -0.38 -2.12
C ALA A 109 -0.41 0.22 -1.89
N SER A 110 0.39 0.27 -2.93
CA SER A 110 1.72 0.88 -2.92
C SER A 110 1.78 2.04 -3.88
N LYS A 111 2.46 3.13 -3.50
CA LYS A 111 2.69 4.25 -4.41
C LYS A 111 3.43 3.76 -5.65
N ASN A 112 2.88 4.07 -6.81
CA ASN A 112 3.51 3.75 -8.09
C ASN A 112 4.67 4.74 -8.34
N LEU A 113 5.87 4.21 -8.45
CA LEU A 113 7.08 5.00 -8.73
C LEU A 113 7.38 5.11 -10.21
N ASN A 114 6.56 4.50 -11.08
CA ASN A 114 6.74 4.61 -12.51
C ASN A 114 6.49 6.06 -12.96
N THR A 115 7.50 6.63 -13.61
CA THR A 115 7.45 8.00 -14.11
C THR A 115 7.25 8.09 -15.62
N ALA A 116 7.40 7.00 -16.34
CA ALA A 116 7.23 6.96 -17.78
C ALA A 116 6.93 5.54 -18.28
N GLU A 117 6.05 5.46 -19.24
CA GLU A 117 5.83 4.26 -20.05
C GLU A 117 5.92 4.65 -21.52
N ARG A 118 6.67 3.87 -22.28
CA ARG A 118 6.91 4.10 -23.70
C ARG A 118 6.95 2.80 -24.44
N PHE A 119 6.24 2.70 -25.53
CA PHE A 119 6.36 1.56 -26.43
C PHE A 119 5.88 1.91 -27.84
N ASP A 120 6.33 1.11 -28.77
CA ASP A 120 5.94 1.20 -30.17
C ASP A 120 4.93 0.10 -30.49
N HIS A 121 3.87 0.47 -31.20
CA HIS A 121 2.94 -0.50 -31.76
C HIS A 121 2.56 -0.12 -33.18
N TYR A 122 2.81 -1.01 -34.15
CA TYR A 122 2.72 -0.73 -35.58
C TYR A 122 3.50 0.54 -35.97
N ARG A 123 2.81 1.52 -36.53
CA ARG A 123 3.39 2.77 -37.03
C ARG A 123 3.37 3.90 -36.01
N ASN A 124 2.99 3.62 -34.77
CA ASN A 124 2.83 4.64 -33.76
C ASN A 124 3.75 4.41 -32.57
N HIS A 125 4.18 5.51 -31.98
CA HIS A 125 4.86 5.60 -30.71
C HIS A 125 3.87 6.12 -29.67
N TYR A 126 3.78 5.41 -28.53
CA TYR A 126 2.93 5.74 -27.40
C TYR A 126 3.81 6.11 -26.23
N GLU A 127 3.50 7.22 -25.60
CA GLU A 127 4.23 7.69 -24.43
C GLU A 127 3.26 8.26 -23.41
N CYS A 128 3.46 7.88 -22.15
CA CYS A 128 2.86 8.53 -21.00
C CYS A 128 3.96 8.83 -19.97
N VAL A 129 4.05 10.08 -19.53
CA VAL A 129 5.12 10.56 -18.63
C VAL A 129 4.53 11.35 -17.49
N ARG A 130 4.98 11.04 -16.26
CA ARG A 130 4.71 11.88 -15.08
C ARG A 130 5.90 12.79 -14.85
N THR A 131 5.73 14.07 -15.03
CA THR A 131 6.77 15.08 -14.86
C THR A 131 6.21 16.37 -14.26
N ARG A 132 6.94 16.97 -13.32
CA ARG A 132 6.57 18.25 -12.69
C ARG A 132 5.13 18.33 -12.16
N GLY A 133 4.62 17.21 -11.61
CA GLY A 133 3.26 17.11 -11.09
C GLY A 133 2.18 16.88 -12.13
N LYS A 134 2.54 16.74 -13.44
CA LYS A 134 1.62 16.52 -14.53
C LYS A 134 1.79 15.13 -15.14
N ILE A 135 0.73 14.64 -15.75
CA ILE A 135 0.72 13.43 -16.57
C ILE A 135 0.52 13.86 -18.01
N ILE A 136 1.49 13.57 -18.86
CA ILE A 136 1.48 13.91 -20.28
C ILE A 136 1.35 12.63 -21.06
N THR A 137 0.31 12.52 -21.87
CA THR A 137 0.03 11.37 -22.73
C THR A 137 0.11 11.79 -24.19
N SER A 138 0.87 11.07 -24.99
CA SER A 138 1.02 11.36 -26.42
C SER A 138 1.05 10.10 -27.27
N VAL A 139 0.54 10.26 -28.50
CA VAL A 139 0.63 9.28 -29.60
C VAL A 139 1.22 9.98 -30.81
N LYS A 140 2.30 9.44 -31.36
CA LYS A 140 3.02 10.02 -32.52
C LYS A 140 3.19 8.99 -33.63
N ALA A 141 3.12 9.42 -34.85
CA ALA A 141 3.49 8.60 -36.00
C ALA A 141 5.01 8.40 -36.02
N LYS A 142 5.48 7.15 -36.17
CA LYS A 142 6.92 6.82 -36.12
C LYS A 142 7.71 7.31 -37.29
N ASP A 143 7.07 7.33 -38.48
CA ASP A 143 7.71 7.67 -39.74
C ASP A 143 7.90 9.20 -39.91
N THR A 144 6.94 9.98 -39.45
CA THR A 144 6.93 11.45 -39.62
C THR A 144 7.20 12.21 -38.34
N GLY A 145 7.05 11.56 -37.17
CA GLY A 145 7.07 12.23 -35.87
C GLY A 145 5.81 13.09 -35.62
N ALA A 146 4.84 13.05 -36.54
CA ALA A 146 3.62 13.83 -36.39
C ALA A 146 2.83 13.43 -35.15
N GLU A 147 2.41 14.41 -34.37
CA GLU A 147 1.57 14.21 -33.20
C GLU A 147 0.15 13.89 -33.61
N ILE A 148 -0.33 12.70 -33.22
CA ILE A 148 -1.70 12.23 -33.50
C ILE A 148 -2.62 12.59 -32.34
N PHE A 149 -2.09 12.48 -31.12
CA PHE A 149 -2.80 12.79 -29.88
C PHE A 149 -1.84 13.34 -28.84
N HIS A 150 -2.29 14.34 -28.09
CA HIS A 150 -1.60 14.91 -26.95
C HIS A 150 -2.60 15.34 -25.89
N PHE A 151 -2.35 14.96 -24.64
CA PHE A 151 -3.17 15.39 -23.51
C PHE A 151 -2.32 15.54 -22.24
N GLU A 152 -2.55 16.63 -21.53
CA GLU A 152 -1.85 16.97 -20.29
C GLU A 152 -2.86 17.11 -19.16
N GLN A 153 -2.59 16.49 -18.02
CA GLN A 153 -3.42 16.50 -16.82
C GLN A 153 -2.57 16.77 -15.59
N ASP A 154 -3.14 17.47 -14.60
CA ASP A 154 -2.51 17.69 -13.30
C ASP A 154 -2.67 16.46 -12.38
N GLU A 155 -3.78 15.74 -12.51
CA GLU A 155 -4.10 14.54 -11.72
C GLU A 155 -4.45 13.37 -12.64
N TYR A 156 -4.30 12.16 -12.10
CA TYR A 156 -4.68 10.94 -12.79
C TYR A 156 -6.20 10.81 -12.84
N ASP A 157 -6.75 10.97 -14.03
CA ASP A 157 -8.18 10.81 -14.32
C ASP A 157 -8.35 10.14 -15.68
N LYS A 158 -8.66 8.85 -15.67
CA LYS A 158 -8.84 8.03 -16.88
C LYS A 158 -10.09 8.42 -17.65
N GLU A 159 -11.16 8.85 -16.97
CA GLU A 159 -12.39 9.27 -17.61
C GLU A 159 -12.17 10.58 -18.36
N ALA A 160 -11.47 11.54 -17.74
CA ALA A 160 -11.10 12.79 -18.39
C ALA A 160 -10.23 12.57 -19.65
N LEU A 161 -9.29 11.60 -19.62
CA LEU A 161 -8.55 11.21 -20.82
C LEU A 161 -9.48 10.70 -21.92
N GLN A 162 -10.41 9.80 -21.60
CA GLN A 162 -11.30 9.16 -22.58
C GLN A 162 -12.33 10.12 -23.16
N GLN A 163 -12.69 11.17 -22.41
CA GLN A 163 -13.63 12.22 -22.86
C GLN A 163 -12.99 13.24 -23.81
N GLN A 164 -11.66 13.22 -24.02
CA GLN A 164 -11.02 14.13 -24.95
C GLN A 164 -11.43 13.83 -26.39
N SER A 165 -11.80 14.87 -27.13
CA SER A 165 -12.17 14.74 -28.54
C SER A 165 -11.05 14.11 -29.39
N GLY A 166 -9.79 14.46 -29.09
CA GLY A 166 -8.63 13.85 -29.73
C GLY A 166 -8.51 12.36 -29.47
N TYR A 167 -8.85 11.90 -28.25
CA TYR A 167 -8.87 10.48 -27.91
C TYR A 167 -9.97 9.72 -28.65
N ALA A 168 -11.16 10.32 -28.77
CA ALA A 168 -12.28 9.74 -29.49
C ALA A 168 -11.98 9.56 -31.00
N ASN A 169 -11.10 10.38 -31.57
CA ASN A 169 -10.67 10.29 -32.97
C ASN A 169 -9.59 9.21 -33.22
N LEU A 170 -9.01 8.64 -32.18
CA LEU A 170 -8.07 7.52 -32.29
C LEU A 170 -8.80 6.24 -32.74
N THR A 171 -8.14 5.40 -33.52
CA THR A 171 -8.66 4.07 -33.83
C THR A 171 -8.76 3.22 -32.55
N PRO A 172 -9.63 2.18 -32.50
CA PRO A 172 -9.76 1.31 -31.32
C PRO A 172 -8.43 0.74 -30.82
N THR A 173 -7.53 0.38 -31.74
CA THR A 173 -6.19 -0.12 -31.38
C THR A 173 -5.33 0.98 -30.75
N GLN A 174 -5.38 2.19 -31.30
CA GLN A 174 -4.66 3.33 -30.73
C GLN A 174 -5.21 3.72 -29.36
N GLN A 175 -6.52 3.71 -29.16
CA GLN A 175 -7.16 3.95 -27.86
C GLN A 175 -6.72 2.91 -26.83
N SER A 176 -6.71 1.62 -27.19
CA SER A 176 -6.25 0.54 -26.31
C SER A 176 -4.79 0.72 -25.92
N CYS A 177 -3.90 1.02 -26.86
CA CYS A 177 -2.49 1.26 -26.60
C CYS A 177 -2.27 2.52 -25.75
N CYS A 178 -2.98 3.61 -26.04
CA CYS A 178 -2.93 4.85 -25.27
C CYS A 178 -3.39 4.62 -23.82
N SER A 179 -4.52 3.93 -23.62
CA SER A 179 -5.02 3.55 -22.29
C SER A 179 -4.02 2.68 -21.53
N HIS A 180 -3.43 1.68 -22.18
CA HIS A 180 -2.42 0.82 -21.56
C HIS A 180 -1.22 1.63 -21.05
N CYS A 181 -0.73 2.57 -21.89
CA CYS A 181 0.37 3.47 -21.51
C CYS A 181 -0.01 4.35 -20.30
N TYR A 182 -1.23 4.89 -20.33
CA TYR A 182 -1.75 5.76 -19.28
C TYR A 182 -1.97 5.02 -17.95
N GLU A 183 -2.48 3.78 -17.99
CA GLU A 183 -2.70 2.95 -16.81
C GLU A 183 -1.42 2.65 -16.01
N LYS A 184 -0.25 2.67 -16.68
CA LYS A 184 1.04 2.57 -16.01
C LYS A 184 1.38 3.79 -15.13
N MET A 185 0.64 4.88 -15.31
CA MET A 185 0.75 6.10 -14.51
C MET A 185 -0.28 6.16 -13.37
N GLU A 186 -1.03 5.09 -13.13
CA GLU A 186 -1.91 5.00 -11.96
C GLU A 186 -1.11 5.30 -10.67
N PRO A 187 -1.61 6.18 -9.78
CA PRO A 187 -0.84 6.65 -8.61
C PRO A 187 -0.43 5.55 -7.66
N TYR A 188 -1.24 4.48 -7.61
CA TYR A 188 -1.02 3.35 -6.73
C TYR A 188 -1.14 2.03 -7.48
N VAL A 189 -0.30 1.07 -7.10
CA VAL A 189 -0.38 -0.32 -7.56
C VAL A 189 -0.88 -1.16 -6.40
N ILE A 190 -1.91 -1.98 -6.66
CA ILE A 190 -2.40 -2.95 -5.68
C ILE A 190 -1.67 -4.27 -5.92
N GLU A 191 -0.99 -4.76 -4.91
CA GLU A 191 -0.23 -6.01 -4.94
C GLU A 191 -0.68 -6.96 -3.83
N SER A 192 -0.74 -8.26 -4.14
CA SER A 192 -0.78 -9.31 -3.11
C SER A 192 0.65 -9.66 -2.70
N ILE A 193 0.91 -9.71 -1.40
CA ILE A 193 2.15 -10.26 -0.86
C ILE A 193 1.98 -11.70 -0.35
N LEU A 194 0.82 -12.30 -0.55
CA LEU A 194 0.63 -13.74 -0.40
C LEU A 194 1.14 -14.45 -1.64
N SER A 195 1.70 -15.62 -1.47
CA SER A 195 2.12 -16.46 -2.61
C SER A 195 0.92 -16.88 -3.43
N LYS A 196 1.08 -16.93 -4.74
CA LYS A 196 0.09 -17.56 -5.63
C LYS A 196 0.01 -19.06 -5.34
N PRO A 197 -1.15 -19.70 -5.58
CA PRO A 197 -1.31 -21.13 -5.32
C PRO A 197 -0.22 -22.00 -5.98
N GLU A 198 0.20 -21.67 -7.20
CA GLU A 198 1.25 -22.37 -7.95
C GLU A 198 2.66 -22.21 -7.38
N ASP A 199 2.88 -21.20 -6.56
CA ASP A 199 4.17 -20.90 -5.94
C ASP A 199 4.30 -21.45 -4.50
N VAL A 200 3.18 -21.89 -3.91
CA VAL A 200 3.16 -22.44 -2.54
C VAL A 200 4.05 -23.67 -2.44
N GLY A 201 4.97 -23.66 -1.48
CA GLY A 201 5.96 -24.73 -1.29
C GLY A 201 7.21 -24.63 -2.17
N ASN A 202 7.26 -23.70 -3.13
CA ASN A 202 8.46 -23.40 -3.88
C ASN A 202 9.40 -22.50 -3.06
N ALA A 203 10.47 -23.07 -2.51
CA ALA A 203 11.41 -22.35 -1.63
C ALA A 203 12.09 -21.11 -2.29
N ASN A 204 12.06 -20.98 -3.61
CA ASN A 204 12.59 -19.81 -4.32
C ASN A 204 11.55 -18.71 -4.53
N ARG A 205 10.25 -19.02 -4.42
CA ARG A 205 9.16 -18.08 -4.72
C ARG A 205 8.25 -17.81 -3.54
N SER A 206 8.22 -18.71 -2.57
CA SER A 206 7.40 -18.58 -1.37
C SER A 206 8.20 -18.74 -0.08
N LYS A 207 7.70 -18.12 0.98
CA LYS A 207 8.21 -18.19 2.33
C LYS A 207 7.05 -18.46 3.28
N LYS A 208 7.22 -19.43 4.17
CA LYS A 208 6.22 -19.70 5.20
C LYS A 208 6.35 -18.69 6.33
N ILE A 209 5.24 -18.03 6.67
CA ILE A 209 5.11 -17.10 7.81
C ILE A 209 3.91 -17.58 8.62
N GLY A 210 4.15 -18.20 9.77
CA GLY A 210 3.14 -18.92 10.53
C GLY A 210 2.48 -20.02 9.68
N ALA A 211 1.16 -20.01 9.58
CA ALA A 211 0.38 -20.94 8.76
C ALA A 211 0.29 -20.55 7.28
N TYR A 212 0.69 -19.35 6.90
CA TYR A 212 0.45 -18.77 5.58
C TYR A 212 1.71 -18.77 4.71
N SER A 213 1.50 -18.77 3.38
CA SER A 213 2.58 -18.66 2.39
C SER A 213 2.60 -17.24 1.81
N PHE A 214 3.69 -16.53 2.05
CA PHE A 214 3.97 -15.20 1.53
C PHE A 214 4.96 -15.30 0.36
N ILE A 215 5.03 -14.26 -0.48
CA ILE A 215 6.08 -14.14 -1.49
C ILE A 215 7.47 -14.16 -0.82
N LYS A 216 8.48 -14.67 -1.51
CA LYS A 216 9.85 -14.67 -1.00
C LYS A 216 10.56 -13.34 -1.28
N ASP A 217 10.02 -12.27 -0.71
CA ASP A 217 10.57 -10.91 -0.83
C ASP A 217 10.32 -10.13 0.48
N ASP A 218 11.28 -10.22 1.41
CA ASP A 218 11.16 -9.60 2.73
C ASP A 218 11.07 -8.05 2.63
N MET A 219 11.61 -7.45 1.57
CA MET A 219 11.49 -6.01 1.32
C MET A 219 10.05 -5.63 0.94
N LYS A 220 9.39 -6.42 0.10
CA LYS A 220 7.96 -6.21 -0.22
C LYS A 220 7.06 -6.51 0.98
N ILE A 221 7.36 -7.55 1.74
CA ILE A 221 6.61 -7.88 2.97
C ILE A 221 6.74 -6.75 3.98
N SER A 222 7.96 -6.22 4.22
CA SER A 222 8.17 -5.11 5.16
C SER A 222 7.42 -3.84 4.74
N ARG A 223 7.38 -3.54 3.44
CA ARG A 223 6.58 -2.45 2.88
C ARG A 223 5.10 -2.63 3.16
N ALA A 224 4.58 -3.81 2.89
CA ALA A 224 3.18 -4.14 3.12
C ALA A 224 2.79 -4.03 4.60
N ILE A 225 3.65 -4.46 5.51
CA ILE A 225 3.45 -4.30 6.96
C ILE A 225 3.27 -2.82 7.31
N VAL A 226 4.15 -1.93 6.82
CA VAL A 226 4.03 -0.48 7.06
C VAL A 226 2.70 0.06 6.54
N VAL A 227 2.29 -0.31 5.32
CA VAL A 227 1.04 0.14 4.71
C VAL A 227 -0.17 -0.36 5.48
N VAL A 228 -0.21 -1.65 5.85
CA VAL A 228 -1.31 -2.24 6.64
C VAL A 228 -1.44 -1.56 8.00
N LEU A 229 -0.34 -1.34 8.71
CA LEU A 229 -0.34 -0.65 10.00
C LEU A 229 -0.84 0.80 9.87
N TYR A 230 -0.47 1.51 8.81
CA TYR A 230 -0.97 2.86 8.53
C TYR A 230 -2.48 2.86 8.26
N MET A 231 -2.99 1.93 7.46
CA MET A 231 -4.42 1.83 7.19
C MET A 231 -5.22 1.53 8.46
N LEU A 232 -4.73 0.64 9.32
CA LEU A 232 -5.33 0.37 10.63
C LEU A 232 -5.36 1.61 11.51
N ARG A 233 -4.27 2.40 11.53
CA ARG A 233 -4.25 3.68 12.25
C ARG A 233 -5.30 4.66 11.71
N CYS A 234 -5.45 4.73 10.39
CA CYS A 234 -6.46 5.60 9.80
C CYS A 234 -7.87 5.14 10.20
N CYS A 235 -8.21 3.87 10.08
CA CYS A 235 -9.49 3.33 10.52
C CYS A 235 -9.79 3.65 11.99
N LEU A 236 -8.80 3.48 12.87
CA LEU A 236 -8.97 3.77 14.29
C LEU A 236 -9.15 5.26 14.57
N ALA A 237 -8.34 6.12 13.93
CA ALA A 237 -8.41 7.57 14.14
C ALA A 237 -9.72 8.18 13.64
N HIS A 238 -10.36 7.57 12.65
CA HIS A 238 -11.62 8.05 12.08
C HIS A 238 -12.87 7.35 12.64
N GLY A 239 -12.69 6.29 13.45
CA GLY A 239 -13.80 5.52 14.01
C GLY A 239 -14.60 4.78 12.94
N ASP A 240 -13.95 4.27 11.90
CA ASP A 240 -14.60 3.69 10.71
C ASP A 240 -15.19 2.29 10.93
N PHE A 241 -15.12 1.76 12.13
CA PHE A 241 -15.64 0.44 12.51
C PHE A 241 -16.27 0.44 13.91
N SER A 242 -17.08 -0.57 14.20
CA SER A 242 -17.60 -0.79 15.55
C SER A 242 -16.59 -1.57 16.37
N PRO A 243 -16.20 -1.10 17.57
CA PRO A 243 -15.28 -1.82 18.43
C PRO A 243 -15.94 -3.08 18.99
N ASP A 244 -15.30 -4.21 18.77
CA ASP A 244 -15.70 -5.52 19.27
C ASP A 244 -14.46 -6.37 19.60
N GLU A 245 -14.67 -7.59 20.11
CA GLU A 245 -13.58 -8.49 20.45
C GLU A 245 -12.72 -8.87 19.23
N ALA A 246 -13.35 -9.04 18.06
CA ALA A 246 -12.66 -9.44 16.84
C ALA A 246 -11.77 -8.31 16.33
N SER A 247 -12.27 -7.08 16.26
CA SER A 247 -11.48 -5.92 15.88
C SER A 247 -10.38 -5.60 16.91
N ASN A 248 -10.67 -5.77 18.22
CA ASN A 248 -9.65 -5.63 19.27
C ASN A 248 -8.51 -6.64 19.10
N ASN A 249 -8.80 -7.86 18.62
CA ASN A 249 -7.78 -8.86 18.30
C ASN A 249 -6.93 -8.48 17.09
N VAL A 250 -7.50 -7.80 16.07
CA VAL A 250 -6.72 -7.21 14.97
C VAL A 250 -5.71 -6.21 15.54
N TYR A 251 -6.15 -5.30 16.41
CA TYR A 251 -5.26 -4.27 17.00
C TYR A 251 -4.25 -4.84 17.97
N LYS A 252 -4.52 -5.99 18.61
CA LYS A 252 -3.53 -6.74 19.40
C LYS A 252 -2.33 -7.10 18.53
N TYR A 253 -2.57 -7.78 17.43
CA TYR A 253 -1.47 -8.21 16.56
C TYR A 253 -0.83 -7.03 15.80
N ALA A 254 -1.60 -6.01 15.43
CA ALA A 254 -1.05 -4.78 14.87
C ALA A 254 -0.09 -4.09 15.86
N TYR A 255 -0.44 -4.04 17.14
CA TYR A 255 0.43 -3.52 18.20
C TYR A 255 1.73 -4.32 18.32
N GLU A 256 1.66 -5.66 18.39
CA GLU A 256 2.83 -6.52 18.48
C GLU A 256 3.76 -6.38 17.27
N VAL A 257 3.19 -6.34 16.05
CA VAL A 257 3.94 -6.16 14.81
C VAL A 257 4.61 -4.78 14.74
N LEU A 258 3.98 -3.73 15.27
CA LEU A 258 4.55 -2.38 15.33
C LEU A 258 5.63 -2.26 16.41
N CYS A 259 5.37 -2.77 17.62
CA CYS A 259 6.20 -2.52 18.78
C CYS A 259 7.58 -3.16 18.70
N VAL A 260 7.70 -4.35 18.11
CA VAL A 260 8.98 -5.08 18.11
C VAL A 260 10.07 -4.31 17.35
N PRO A 261 9.88 -3.91 16.07
CA PRO A 261 10.89 -3.11 15.37
C PRO A 261 11.02 -1.69 15.95
N LEU A 262 9.93 -1.10 16.47
CA LEU A 262 9.96 0.24 17.05
C LEU A 262 10.87 0.30 18.30
N LYS A 263 10.84 -0.71 19.16
CA LYS A 263 11.71 -0.77 20.34
C LYS A 263 13.20 -0.87 19.99
N LYS A 264 13.54 -1.31 18.78
CA LYS A 264 14.93 -1.38 18.29
C LYS A 264 15.45 -0.04 17.76
N LEU A 265 14.59 0.96 17.62
CA LEU A 265 14.99 2.31 17.22
C LEU A 265 15.57 3.18 18.37
N ARG A 266 15.61 2.64 19.57
CA ARG A 266 16.17 3.32 20.76
C ARG A 266 17.67 3.54 20.67
#